data_b07d8da2d7928edafd25689f988bd164
#
_entry.id   b07d8da2d7928edafd25689f988bd164
#
_cell.length_a   1.000
_cell.length_b   1.000
_cell.length_c   1.000
_cell.angle_alpha   90.00
_cell.angle_beta   90.00
_cell.angle_gamma   90.00
#
_symmetry.space_group_name_H-M   'P 1'
#
loop_
_entity.id
_entity.type
_entity.pdbx_description
1 polymer ?
#
loop_
_entity_poly.entity_id
_entity_poly.type
_entity_poly.pdbx_seq_one_letter_code
_entity_poly.pdbx_strand_id
1 'polypeptide(L)'
;MMVAAQAQRVEHGLVGFAATPGYGLEGTIGGGLGEVVRVTDEAGLRRYCAAEEPYTILFEGTIKTTDERDIDVASDKTIIGLGGRAVLDGIGFRAEGVSNVVIRGFTIRNAHQDAIAFRSSHHVWVDHCDLGSSDDGLLDFTIGSDLLTASWNRFLDHNKVSVCNSGTQHAEDVGRENVSYHHNAFLRTTQRNPRIGYGRGHVWNNYYEEVKSYCVGYFCGARVVVEGNSFHRCKTPLKQMYSADPASAFYAHASSVDNLFNECSGNTQGTGEVFDAKCLYDYTMALDKAADVQARVTASAGPVAGLEYDLIPLPNHGRTDYAPAEGTLRWSKAPDAVEYQVYLSTSPTIRPGDRVGRVDDNQITVKRLKAATRYYWRVDTRLADTLLTGAVWQFTTAPAFASKPFPADGEEQAPLHVAQGVETTQPLVLQWSPAFGAEGYRLTLADEKGEVVRTAEVDARTTTWQPEALPYGRSYTWSVAPVMKRKAVKDVPQWTFAAPIAEAREGMNEAEAWTRGLRAFVEVQDGAWFKASGNRVVSGEAGVGTLSAEWRGGRVKADISLRMFDESDGKGRYRLYINNVLQSTLIADANTDALVNHPLGTFDLNTGDQLRLELLPEGGEGCRTDGILITVR
;
A
#
# COMPACT_ATOMS: atom_id res chain seq x y z
N MET A 1 13.53 39.02 13.10
CA MET A 1 14.93 38.76 12.70
C MET A 1 15.20 37.26 12.55
N MET A 2 14.30 36.49 11.89
CA MET A 2 14.44 35.04 11.67
C MET A 2 14.08 34.58 10.24
N VAL A 3 13.98 35.50 9.28
CA VAL A 3 13.61 35.18 7.88
C VAL A 3 14.81 34.98 6.95
N ALA A 4 16.03 35.23 7.42
CA ALA A 4 17.23 35.18 6.56
C ALA A 4 17.89 33.78 6.41
N ALA A 5 17.39 32.73 7.11
CA ALA A 5 17.99 31.40 7.05
C ALA A 5 17.22 30.42 6.10
N GLN A 6 16.19 30.89 5.42
CA GLN A 6 15.31 30.06 4.58
C GLN A 6 15.77 29.94 3.12
N ALA A 7 16.98 30.34 2.80
CA ALA A 7 17.49 30.43 1.42
C ALA A 7 17.92 29.09 0.80
N GLN A 8 17.72 27.94 1.44
CA GLN A 8 18.12 26.64 0.84
C GLN A 8 17.40 25.43 1.44
N ARG A 9 16.07 25.44 1.50
CA ARG A 9 15.34 24.18 1.65
C ARG A 9 14.95 23.67 0.28
N VAL A 10 15.81 22.89 -0.32
CA VAL A 10 15.46 22.01 -1.44
C VAL A 10 15.04 20.67 -0.83
N GLU A 11 14.09 20.72 0.06
CA GLU A 11 13.36 19.52 0.45
C GLU A 11 12.15 19.42 -0.46
N HIS A 12 12.00 18.28 -1.08
CA HIS A 12 11.09 18.09 -2.22
C HIS A 12 9.62 17.93 -1.80
N GLY A 13 9.29 18.18 -0.53
CA GLY A 13 7.95 17.99 0.01
C GLY A 13 7.55 16.50 0.00
N LEU A 14 6.25 16.24 -0.13
CA LEU A 14 5.72 14.88 -0.18
C LEU A 14 6.16 14.15 -1.46
N VAL A 15 6.89 13.05 -1.29
CA VAL A 15 7.26 12.10 -2.35
C VAL A 15 7.01 10.69 -1.81
N GLY A 16 6.35 9.83 -2.57
CA GLY A 16 6.06 8.47 -2.14
C GLY A 16 4.64 8.02 -2.43
N PHE A 17 4.22 6.93 -1.85
CA PHE A 17 2.89 6.39 -2.10
C PHE A 17 1.76 7.34 -1.69
N ALA A 18 1.91 8.12 -0.62
CA ALA A 18 0.89 9.11 -0.24
C ALA A 18 0.70 10.23 -1.29
N ALA A 19 1.66 10.41 -2.20
CA ALA A 19 1.57 11.35 -3.31
C ALA A 19 0.83 10.77 -4.54
N THR A 20 0.52 9.49 -4.56
CA THR A 20 -0.11 8.82 -5.71
C THR A 20 -1.64 8.91 -5.62
N PRO A 21 -2.35 8.92 -6.77
CA PRO A 21 -3.80 8.92 -6.76
C PRO A 21 -4.36 7.57 -6.31
N GLY A 22 -5.54 7.62 -5.72
CA GLY A 22 -6.28 6.45 -5.29
C GLY A 22 -7.51 6.83 -4.49
N TYR A 23 -8.44 5.91 -4.29
CA TYR A 23 -9.63 6.13 -3.45
C TYR A 23 -10.39 7.43 -3.73
N GLY A 24 -10.40 7.90 -4.99
CA GLY A 24 -11.04 9.16 -5.40
C GLY A 24 -10.25 10.43 -5.12
N LEU A 25 -9.07 10.34 -4.50
CA LEU A 25 -8.16 11.46 -4.28
C LEU A 25 -7.05 11.49 -5.34
N GLU A 26 -6.58 12.69 -5.66
CA GLU A 26 -5.45 12.89 -6.59
C GLU A 26 -4.08 12.79 -5.91
N GLY A 27 -4.06 12.62 -4.60
CA GLY A 27 -2.92 12.57 -3.71
C GLY A 27 -3.23 13.25 -2.39
N THR A 28 -2.23 13.41 -1.52
CA THR A 28 -2.38 14.00 -0.19
C THR A 28 -2.12 15.50 -0.22
N ILE A 29 -3.03 16.29 0.33
CA ILE A 29 -2.89 17.73 0.58
C ILE A 29 -3.25 18.08 2.04
N GLY A 30 -3.75 17.10 2.79
CA GLY A 30 -4.21 17.28 4.16
C GLY A 30 -5.34 18.30 4.27
N GLY A 31 -5.31 19.11 5.32
CA GLY A 31 -6.22 20.23 5.53
C GLY A 31 -5.91 21.46 4.68
N GLY A 32 -5.05 21.34 3.67
CA GLY A 32 -4.50 22.48 2.93
C GLY A 32 -5.52 23.36 2.19
N LEU A 33 -6.74 22.89 1.97
CA LEU A 33 -7.83 23.68 1.38
C LEU A 33 -8.72 24.35 2.45
N GLY A 34 -8.56 24.00 3.72
CA GLY A 34 -9.33 24.51 4.84
C GLY A 34 -8.75 25.76 5.48
N GLU A 35 -9.25 26.06 6.68
CA GLU A 35 -8.77 27.16 7.51
C GLU A 35 -7.44 26.81 8.18
N VAL A 36 -6.58 27.83 8.35
CA VAL A 36 -5.34 27.72 9.12
C VAL A 36 -5.62 28.23 10.54
N VAL A 37 -5.49 27.37 11.54
CA VAL A 37 -5.73 27.70 12.95
C VAL A 37 -4.47 27.55 13.80
N ARG A 38 -4.27 28.43 14.79
CA ARG A 38 -3.19 28.34 15.76
C ARG A 38 -3.72 27.83 17.09
N VAL A 39 -3.04 26.84 17.63
CA VAL A 39 -3.43 26.12 18.86
C VAL A 39 -2.24 26.02 19.80
N THR A 40 -2.47 26.23 21.09
CA THR A 40 -1.42 26.23 22.12
C THR A 40 -1.72 25.33 23.32
N ASP A 41 -2.88 24.67 23.31
CA ASP A 41 -3.32 23.80 24.40
C ASP A 41 -3.91 22.47 23.89
N GLU A 42 -4.09 21.54 24.80
CA GLU A 42 -4.62 20.20 24.49
C GLU A 42 -6.07 20.24 24.00
N ALA A 43 -6.92 21.06 24.64
CA ALA A 43 -8.34 21.11 24.29
C ALA A 43 -8.54 21.63 22.87
N GLY A 44 -7.81 22.65 22.48
CA GLY A 44 -7.78 23.17 21.11
C GLY A 44 -7.26 22.15 20.12
N LEU A 45 -6.15 21.45 20.43
CA LEU A 45 -5.58 20.44 19.56
C LEU A 45 -6.56 19.30 19.34
N ARG A 46 -7.15 18.73 20.39
CA ARG A 46 -8.18 17.68 20.28
C ARG A 46 -9.39 18.14 19.47
N ARG A 47 -9.88 19.34 19.73
CA ARG A 47 -11.05 19.91 19.03
C ARG A 47 -10.84 19.98 17.52
N TYR A 48 -9.74 20.57 17.07
CA TYR A 48 -9.50 20.78 15.64
C TYR A 48 -9.04 19.50 14.93
N CYS A 49 -8.31 18.62 15.61
CA CYS A 49 -7.95 17.32 15.05
C CYS A 49 -9.18 16.45 14.79
N ALA A 50 -10.17 16.44 15.68
CA ALA A 50 -11.37 15.63 15.56
C ALA A 50 -12.51 16.28 14.73
N ALA A 51 -12.37 17.53 14.30
CA ALA A 51 -13.40 18.23 13.53
C ALA A 51 -13.62 17.58 12.15
N GLU A 52 -14.84 17.63 11.62
CA GLU A 52 -15.16 17.11 10.30
C GLU A 52 -14.59 18.00 9.18
N GLU A 53 -14.53 19.33 9.42
CA GLU A 53 -14.05 20.29 8.44
C GLU A 53 -12.53 20.17 8.24
N PRO A 54 -12.01 20.48 7.02
CA PRO A 54 -10.58 20.49 6.77
C PRO A 54 -9.87 21.63 7.51
N TYR A 55 -8.78 21.30 8.21
CA TYR A 55 -7.96 22.28 8.94
C TYR A 55 -6.47 22.09 8.72
N THR A 56 -5.75 23.20 8.59
CA THR A 56 -4.31 23.26 8.86
C THR A 56 -4.10 23.76 10.28
N ILE A 57 -3.66 22.89 11.18
CA ILE A 57 -3.53 23.12 12.62
C ILE A 57 -2.07 23.38 12.95
N LEU A 58 -1.76 24.58 13.38
CA LEU A 58 -0.42 24.99 13.81
C LEU A 58 -0.35 24.92 15.32
N PHE A 59 0.43 23.99 15.85
CA PHE A 59 0.57 23.76 17.28
C PHE A 59 1.96 24.17 17.79
N GLU A 60 1.98 24.89 18.90
CA GLU A 60 3.17 25.19 19.67
C GLU A 60 2.89 25.00 21.15
N GLY A 61 3.70 24.20 21.81
CA GLY A 61 3.56 23.97 23.25
C GLY A 61 3.95 22.53 23.64
N THR A 62 3.84 22.26 24.94
CA THR A 62 4.04 20.93 25.50
C THR A 62 2.75 20.46 26.15
N ILE A 63 2.21 19.35 25.65
CA ILE A 63 1.16 18.62 26.34
C ILE A 63 1.83 17.50 27.12
N LYS A 64 1.61 17.48 28.44
CA LYS A 64 2.06 16.40 29.31
C LYS A 64 0.87 15.88 30.09
N THR A 65 0.52 14.63 29.84
CA THR A 65 -0.67 14.03 30.43
C THR A 65 -0.43 12.57 30.80
N THR A 66 -1.23 12.08 31.74
CA THR A 66 -1.38 10.66 32.06
C THR A 66 -2.77 10.15 31.64
N ASP A 67 -3.54 10.95 30.90
CA ASP A 67 -4.77 10.48 30.28
C ASP A 67 -4.41 9.50 29.14
N GLU A 68 -4.94 8.28 29.22
CA GLU A 68 -4.66 7.20 28.28
C GLU A 68 -5.34 7.39 26.92
N ARG A 69 -6.11 8.47 26.73
CA ARG A 69 -6.82 8.75 25.49
C ARG A 69 -5.97 9.54 24.51
N ASP A 70 -5.58 8.91 23.42
CA ASP A 70 -4.90 9.57 22.32
C ASP A 70 -5.70 10.73 21.71
N ILE A 71 -5.03 11.55 20.92
CA ILE A 71 -5.66 12.62 20.14
C ILE A 71 -6.25 11.99 18.87
N ASP A 72 -7.58 11.92 18.80
CA ASP A 72 -8.28 11.42 17.61
C ASP A 72 -8.11 12.40 16.44
N VAL A 73 -7.77 11.87 15.27
CA VAL A 73 -7.56 12.65 14.05
C VAL A 73 -8.60 12.25 13.01
N ALA A 74 -9.37 13.22 12.52
CA ALA A 74 -10.32 13.05 11.41
C ALA A 74 -9.64 13.24 10.04
N SER A 75 -10.37 12.98 8.96
CA SER A 75 -9.91 13.21 7.58
C SER A 75 -9.59 14.69 7.30
N ASP A 76 -8.83 14.95 6.23
CA ASP A 76 -8.53 16.29 5.73
C ASP A 76 -7.86 17.20 6.79
N LYS A 77 -6.83 16.69 7.43
CA LYS A 77 -6.04 17.42 8.44
C LYS A 77 -4.58 17.56 8.05
N THR A 78 -4.05 18.76 8.27
CA THR A 78 -2.62 19.02 8.32
C THR A 78 -2.29 19.52 9.72
N ILE A 79 -1.49 18.77 10.48
CA ILE A 79 -1.15 19.06 11.87
C ILE A 79 0.36 19.34 11.92
N ILE A 80 0.73 20.57 12.22
CA ILE A 80 2.13 21.02 12.15
C ILE A 80 2.60 21.50 13.52
N GLY A 81 3.62 20.85 14.06
CA GLY A 81 4.36 21.31 15.21
C GLY A 81 5.34 22.42 14.83
N LEU A 82 5.23 23.60 15.44
CA LEU A 82 5.98 24.77 15.08
C LEU A 82 7.40 24.77 15.67
N GLY A 83 8.40 24.88 14.80
CA GLY A 83 9.77 25.22 15.15
C GLY A 83 10.44 24.26 16.14
N GLY A 84 10.07 22.98 16.16
CA GLY A 84 10.58 22.00 17.12
C GLY A 84 10.11 22.20 18.56
N ARG A 85 9.06 23.00 18.79
CA ARG A 85 8.49 23.31 20.10
C ARG A 85 7.16 22.62 20.38
N ALA A 86 6.73 21.70 19.52
CA ALA A 86 5.53 20.91 19.70
C ALA A 86 5.90 19.55 20.34
N VAL A 87 5.54 19.36 21.60
CA VAL A 87 5.88 18.15 22.36
C VAL A 87 4.63 17.51 22.93
N LEU A 88 4.45 16.22 22.63
CA LEU A 88 3.47 15.36 23.27
C LEU A 88 4.21 14.37 24.19
N ASP A 89 3.92 14.39 25.50
CA ASP A 89 4.54 13.56 26.51
C ASP A 89 3.47 12.79 27.28
N GLY A 90 3.36 11.50 27.05
CA GLY A 90 2.34 10.61 27.61
C GLY A 90 1.10 10.39 26.71
N ILE A 91 1.09 10.91 25.48
CA ILE A 91 -0.05 10.85 24.57
C ILE A 91 0.45 10.81 23.13
N GLY A 92 -0.32 10.17 22.24
CA GLY A 92 -0.07 10.07 20.81
C GLY A 92 -1.22 10.58 19.93
N PHE A 93 -1.11 10.34 18.64
CA PHE A 93 -2.17 10.54 17.64
C PHE A 93 -2.75 9.20 17.20
N ARG A 94 -4.07 9.12 17.13
CA ARG A 94 -4.79 7.94 16.64
C ARG A 94 -5.81 8.34 15.57
N ALA A 95 -5.91 7.53 14.53
CA ALA A 95 -6.90 7.71 13.47
C ALA A 95 -7.38 6.37 12.94
N GLU A 96 -8.69 6.25 12.65
CA GLU A 96 -9.29 5.06 12.08
C GLU A 96 -10.31 5.43 11.00
N GLY A 97 -10.20 4.79 9.82
CA GLY A 97 -11.10 5.02 8.70
C GLY A 97 -11.00 6.41 8.08
N VAL A 98 -9.83 7.07 8.19
CA VAL A 98 -9.63 8.44 7.72
C VAL A 98 -8.78 8.51 6.45
N SER A 99 -8.82 9.67 5.80
CA SER A 99 -8.03 9.91 4.61
C SER A 99 -7.47 11.34 4.56
N ASN A 100 -6.40 11.50 3.75
CA ASN A 100 -5.83 12.82 3.47
C ASN A 100 -5.34 13.52 4.75
N VAL A 101 -4.41 12.87 5.48
CA VAL A 101 -3.89 13.37 6.75
C VAL A 101 -2.37 13.59 6.67
N VAL A 102 -1.93 14.72 7.19
CA VAL A 102 -0.52 15.11 7.30
C VAL A 102 -0.19 15.45 8.74
N ILE A 103 0.83 14.80 9.32
CA ILE A 103 1.36 15.11 10.66
C ILE A 103 2.85 15.43 10.54
N ARG A 104 3.27 16.61 10.97
CA ARG A 104 4.65 17.09 10.81
C ARG A 104 5.18 17.82 12.04
N GLY A 105 6.47 17.65 12.33
CA GLY A 105 7.22 18.53 13.22
C GLY A 105 6.98 18.33 14.73
N PHE A 106 6.46 17.18 15.15
CA PHE A 106 6.21 16.86 16.56
C PHE A 106 7.34 16.05 17.18
N THR A 107 7.60 16.28 18.48
CA THR A 107 8.30 15.36 19.35
C THR A 107 7.26 14.59 20.18
N ILE A 108 7.17 13.28 20.02
CA ILE A 108 6.22 12.41 20.75
C ILE A 108 7.01 11.38 21.55
N ARG A 109 6.73 11.32 22.84
CA ARG A 109 7.40 10.39 23.77
C ARG A 109 6.49 9.94 24.88
N ASN A 110 6.82 8.78 25.46
CA ASN A 110 6.07 8.17 26.57
C ASN A 110 4.60 7.97 26.25
N ALA A 111 4.25 7.77 24.97
CA ALA A 111 2.87 7.51 24.57
C ALA A 111 2.38 6.21 25.19
N HIS A 112 1.14 6.21 25.67
CA HIS A 112 0.53 5.09 26.39
C HIS A 112 0.30 3.85 25.49
N GLN A 113 0.18 4.03 24.20
CA GLN A 113 0.13 2.96 23.19
C GLN A 113 1.17 3.27 22.11
N ASP A 114 0.72 3.48 20.87
CA ASP A 114 1.58 3.93 19.78
C ASP A 114 1.76 5.46 19.84
N ALA A 115 2.92 5.97 19.43
CA ALA A 115 3.09 7.41 19.30
C ALA A 115 2.19 8.00 18.19
N ILE A 116 2.08 7.29 17.05
CA ILE A 116 1.15 7.61 15.97
C ILE A 116 0.60 6.30 15.40
N ALA A 117 -0.73 6.14 15.35
CA ALA A 117 -1.39 4.97 14.80
C ALA A 117 -2.47 5.33 13.78
N PHE A 118 -2.43 4.71 12.61
CA PHE A 118 -3.46 4.77 11.57
C PHE A 118 -4.00 3.38 11.27
N ARG A 119 -5.33 3.24 11.29
CA ARG A 119 -6.03 1.99 10.98
C ARG A 119 -7.04 2.24 9.87
N SER A 120 -7.16 1.33 8.91
CA SER A 120 -8.11 1.44 7.79
C SER A 120 -8.09 2.80 7.09
N SER A 121 -6.92 3.45 7.00
CA SER A 121 -6.75 4.83 6.58
C SER A 121 -5.90 4.92 5.32
N HIS A 122 -6.07 5.99 4.52
CA HIS A 122 -5.27 6.13 3.30
C HIS A 122 -4.86 7.59 3.03
N HIS A 123 -3.82 7.77 2.17
CA HIS A 123 -3.26 9.08 1.89
C HIS A 123 -2.79 9.77 3.17
N VAL A 124 -1.84 9.12 3.85
CA VAL A 124 -1.27 9.61 5.11
C VAL A 124 0.22 9.92 4.92
N TRP A 125 0.62 11.09 5.39
CA TRP A 125 2.01 11.52 5.40
C TRP A 125 2.44 11.94 6.80
N VAL A 126 3.44 11.23 7.37
CA VAL A 126 4.08 11.57 8.65
C VAL A 126 5.51 12.00 8.39
N ASP A 127 5.86 13.22 8.80
CA ASP A 127 7.07 13.87 8.35
C ASP A 127 7.74 14.72 9.45
N HIS A 128 9.08 14.72 9.45
CA HIS A 128 9.87 15.54 10.38
C HIS A 128 9.46 15.41 11.87
N CYS A 129 9.11 14.22 12.32
CA CYS A 129 8.79 13.94 13.71
C CYS A 129 9.95 13.27 14.44
N ASP A 130 10.07 13.51 15.75
CA ASP A 130 10.86 12.74 16.68
C ASP A 130 9.95 11.80 17.47
N LEU A 131 10.11 10.50 17.28
CA LEU A 131 9.28 9.48 17.88
C LEU A 131 10.15 8.57 18.76
N GLY A 132 9.81 8.46 20.03
CA GLY A 132 10.55 7.61 20.96
C GLY A 132 9.78 7.35 22.24
N SER A 133 10.11 6.25 22.92
CA SER A 133 9.46 5.84 24.16
C SER A 133 7.94 5.77 24.08
N SER A 134 7.40 4.65 23.66
CA SER A 134 5.97 4.34 23.74
C SER A 134 5.79 2.95 24.37
N ASP A 135 4.57 2.60 24.74
CA ASP A 135 4.30 1.25 25.29
C ASP A 135 4.26 0.19 24.19
N ASP A 136 3.88 0.53 22.95
CA ASP A 136 3.89 -0.39 21.80
C ASP A 136 4.72 0.15 20.62
N GLY A 137 4.12 0.68 19.56
CA GLY A 137 4.80 1.16 18.36
C GLY A 137 5.10 2.66 18.36
N LEU A 138 5.97 3.09 17.43
CA LEU A 138 6.20 4.53 17.24
C LEU A 138 5.38 5.07 16.09
N LEU A 139 5.22 4.28 15.00
CA LEU A 139 4.41 4.67 13.85
C LEU A 139 3.82 3.44 13.19
N ASP A 140 2.55 3.19 13.41
CA ASP A 140 1.88 2.00 12.93
C ASP A 140 0.78 2.32 11.89
N PHE A 141 0.77 1.54 10.82
CA PHE A 141 -0.23 1.56 9.76
C PHE A 141 -0.83 0.17 9.63
N THR A 142 -2.10 -0.01 9.98
CA THR A 142 -2.72 -1.34 10.11
C THR A 142 -4.13 -1.41 9.52
N ILE A 143 -4.70 -2.62 9.46
CA ILE A 143 -6.08 -2.90 9.06
C ILE A 143 -6.39 -2.34 7.66
N GLY A 144 -5.57 -2.72 6.67
CA GLY A 144 -5.77 -2.31 5.28
C GLY A 144 -5.54 -0.83 5.01
N SER A 145 -4.73 -0.15 5.83
CA SER A 145 -4.26 1.20 5.52
C SER A 145 -3.44 1.21 4.23
N ASP A 146 -3.51 2.29 3.43
CA ASP A 146 -2.90 2.31 2.10
C ASP A 146 -2.44 3.71 1.66
N LEU A 147 -1.52 3.77 0.69
CA LEU A 147 -0.97 5.00 0.14
C LEU A 147 -0.36 5.89 1.25
N LEU A 148 0.70 5.38 1.87
CA LEU A 148 1.30 5.91 3.08
C LEU A 148 2.73 6.39 2.82
N THR A 149 3.16 7.44 3.51
CA THR A 149 4.55 7.90 3.46
C THR A 149 5.02 8.34 4.85
N ALA A 150 6.19 7.86 5.25
CA ALA A 150 6.93 8.33 6.41
C ALA A 150 8.28 8.89 5.94
N SER A 151 8.56 10.17 6.19
CA SER A 151 9.78 10.82 5.72
C SER A 151 10.40 11.74 6.75
N TRP A 152 11.73 11.83 6.73
CA TRP A 152 12.49 12.75 7.59
C TRP A 152 12.21 12.64 9.09
N ASN A 153 11.67 11.49 9.56
CA ASN A 153 11.44 11.24 10.97
C ASN A 153 12.70 10.70 11.65
N ARG A 154 12.83 10.91 12.95
CA ARG A 154 13.78 10.22 13.80
C ARG A 154 13.04 9.25 14.72
N PHE A 155 13.39 7.98 14.63
CA PHE A 155 12.91 6.91 15.50
C PHE A 155 14.03 6.57 16.50
N LEU A 156 13.76 6.73 17.77
CA LEU A 156 14.80 6.80 18.81
C LEU A 156 14.60 5.74 19.88
N ASP A 157 15.68 4.99 20.19
CA ASP A 157 15.83 4.17 21.41
C ASP A 157 14.63 3.28 21.74
N HIS A 158 14.02 2.64 20.73
CA HIS A 158 12.78 1.89 20.90
C HIS A 158 12.84 0.45 20.37
N ASN A 159 11.97 -0.42 20.90
CA ASN A 159 11.93 -1.84 20.53
C ASN A 159 11.13 -2.08 19.25
N LYS A 160 9.83 -1.75 19.22
CA LYS A 160 8.89 -1.99 18.11
C LYS A 160 8.64 -0.69 17.39
N VAL A 161 9.33 -0.41 16.27
CA VAL A 161 9.35 0.93 15.70
C VAL A 161 8.17 1.23 14.80
N SER A 162 7.97 0.43 13.75
CA SER A 162 6.89 0.71 12.79
C SER A 162 6.42 -0.56 12.09
N VAL A 163 5.12 -0.78 12.07
CA VAL A 163 4.51 -1.90 11.35
C VAL A 163 3.52 -1.41 10.30
N CYS A 164 3.62 -2.01 9.10
CA CYS A 164 2.68 -1.83 8.01
C CYS A 164 2.06 -3.18 7.74
N ASN A 165 1.13 -3.58 8.56
CA ASN A 165 0.25 -4.73 8.43
C ASN A 165 -0.46 -5.02 9.77
N SER A 166 -1.50 -5.86 9.72
CA SER A 166 -2.27 -6.23 10.93
C SER A 166 -1.90 -7.60 11.50
N GLY A 167 -0.97 -8.30 10.87
CA GLY A 167 -0.57 -9.67 11.23
C GLY A 167 -0.65 -10.61 10.04
N THR A 168 -0.61 -11.92 10.27
CA THR A 168 -0.60 -12.92 9.18
C THR A 168 -1.99 -13.36 8.74
N GLN A 169 -3.05 -12.91 9.40
CA GLN A 169 -4.42 -13.40 9.27
C GLN A 169 -5.42 -12.34 8.80
N HIS A 170 -4.94 -11.21 8.29
CA HIS A 170 -5.76 -10.06 7.92
C HIS A 170 -5.90 -9.95 6.41
N ALA A 171 -7.00 -10.50 5.86
CA ALA A 171 -7.28 -10.47 4.44
C ALA A 171 -7.52 -9.05 3.89
N GLU A 172 -7.92 -8.13 4.74
CA GLU A 172 -8.08 -6.70 4.44
C GLU A 172 -6.78 -6.01 4.05
N ASP A 173 -5.62 -6.56 4.46
CA ASP A 173 -4.30 -6.02 4.12
C ASP A 173 -3.85 -6.40 2.70
N VAL A 174 -4.44 -7.45 2.09
CA VAL A 174 -4.04 -7.94 0.78
C VAL A 174 -4.24 -6.88 -0.31
N GLY A 175 -3.18 -6.55 -1.04
CA GLY A 175 -3.17 -5.54 -2.10
C GLY A 175 -3.20 -4.09 -1.61
N ARG A 176 -3.18 -3.90 -0.30
CA ARG A 176 -3.06 -2.60 0.38
C ARG A 176 -1.71 -2.49 1.08
N GLU A 177 -1.59 -1.48 1.94
CA GLU A 177 -0.34 -1.22 2.68
C GLU A 177 0.83 -0.84 1.76
N ASN A 178 0.51 -0.09 0.70
CA ASN A 178 1.51 0.54 -0.14
C ASN A 178 2.14 1.70 0.64
N VAL A 179 3.42 1.56 1.00
CA VAL A 179 4.10 2.48 1.91
C VAL A 179 5.49 2.87 1.44
N SER A 180 5.84 4.15 1.63
CA SER A 180 7.19 4.66 1.43
C SER A 180 7.80 5.10 2.76
N TYR A 181 9.04 4.69 3.01
CA TYR A 181 9.88 5.21 4.09
C TYR A 181 11.13 5.82 3.48
N HIS A 182 11.34 7.12 3.65
CA HIS A 182 12.56 7.74 3.10
C HIS A 182 13.13 8.84 3.99
N HIS A 183 14.44 8.96 3.95
CA HIS A 183 15.20 9.96 4.72
C HIS A 183 14.91 9.93 6.23
N ASN A 184 14.43 8.82 6.75
CA ASN A 184 14.25 8.63 8.19
C ASN A 184 15.56 8.18 8.84
N ALA A 185 15.76 8.55 10.10
CA ALA A 185 16.81 8.04 10.96
C ALA A 185 16.25 7.02 11.95
N PHE A 186 16.79 5.79 11.94
CA PHE A 186 16.47 4.74 12.91
C PHE A 186 17.69 4.56 13.81
N LEU A 187 17.64 5.11 15.02
CA LEU A 187 18.80 5.22 15.90
C LEU A 187 18.64 4.38 17.17
N ARG A 188 19.53 3.39 17.38
CA ARG A 188 19.56 2.49 18.54
C ARG A 188 18.26 1.75 18.79
N THR A 189 17.53 1.47 17.74
CA THR A 189 16.25 0.75 17.74
C THR A 189 16.48 -0.77 17.75
N THR A 190 15.41 -1.56 17.86
CA THR A 190 15.57 -3.02 17.92
C THR A 190 15.01 -3.72 16.68
N GLN A 191 13.75 -3.53 16.34
CA GLN A 191 13.04 -4.24 15.27
C GLN A 191 11.93 -3.41 14.64
N ARG A 192 11.40 -3.89 13.51
CA ARG A 192 10.34 -3.22 12.74
C ARG A 192 10.78 -1.83 12.24
N ASN A 193 11.84 -1.78 11.43
CA ASN A 193 12.38 -0.51 10.94
C ASN A 193 12.35 -0.35 9.40
N PRO A 194 11.19 -0.46 8.71
CA PRO A 194 9.88 -0.94 9.16
C PRO A 194 9.71 -2.47 9.03
N ARG A 195 8.54 -3.01 9.44
CA ARG A 195 8.05 -4.35 9.12
C ARG A 195 6.85 -4.25 8.19
N ILE A 196 6.92 -4.81 6.97
CA ILE A 196 5.93 -4.65 5.89
C ILE A 196 5.37 -6.01 5.51
N GLY A 197 4.02 -6.13 5.50
CA GLY A 197 3.31 -7.29 4.99
C GLY A 197 2.37 -6.92 3.84
N TYR A 198 1.99 -7.89 3.01
CA TYR A 198 0.98 -7.85 1.95
C TYR A 198 1.18 -6.82 0.82
N GLY A 199 1.59 -5.59 1.13
CA GLY A 199 1.64 -4.47 0.19
C GLY A 199 2.97 -4.28 -0.53
N ARG A 200 3.12 -3.12 -1.13
CA ARG A 200 4.37 -2.67 -1.76
C ARG A 200 5.09 -1.69 -0.85
N GLY A 201 6.30 -2.06 -0.46
CA GLY A 201 7.18 -1.18 0.32
C GLY A 201 8.25 -0.53 -0.55
N HIS A 202 8.48 0.77 -0.39
CA HIS A 202 9.65 1.44 -0.93
C HIS A 202 10.41 2.12 0.21
N VAL A 203 11.54 1.52 0.58
CA VAL A 203 12.38 1.94 1.71
C VAL A 203 13.68 2.48 1.15
N TRP A 204 13.83 3.81 1.08
CA TRP A 204 14.94 4.42 0.36
C TRP A 204 15.54 5.62 1.09
N ASN A 205 16.86 5.80 0.95
CA ASN A 205 17.65 6.88 1.58
C ASN A 205 17.43 7.05 3.10
N ASN A 206 17.13 5.97 3.82
CA ASN A 206 17.08 6.02 5.27
C ASN A 206 18.47 5.75 5.88
N TYR A 207 18.70 6.31 7.05
CA TYR A 207 19.89 6.06 7.86
C TYR A 207 19.54 5.18 9.05
N TYR A 208 20.28 4.08 9.19
CA TYR A 208 20.13 3.12 10.28
C TYR A 208 21.41 3.06 11.10
N GLU A 209 21.31 3.24 12.41
CA GLU A 209 22.44 3.14 13.32
C GLU A 209 22.14 2.28 14.53
N GLU A 210 22.99 1.27 14.77
CA GLU A 210 22.95 0.37 15.93
C GLU A 210 21.59 -0.34 16.12
N VAL A 211 21.01 -0.82 15.02
CA VAL A 211 19.78 -1.63 15.09
C VAL A 211 20.09 -3.02 15.62
N LYS A 212 19.40 -3.42 16.70
CA LYS A 212 19.80 -4.59 17.53
C LYS A 212 19.29 -5.93 17.04
N SER A 213 18.23 -6.00 16.23
CA SER A 213 17.62 -7.25 15.74
C SER A 213 17.53 -7.30 14.22
N TYR A 214 16.69 -6.49 13.60
CA TYR A 214 16.61 -6.36 12.14
C TYR A 214 16.13 -4.96 11.74
N CYS A 215 16.54 -4.51 10.54
CA CYS A 215 16.07 -3.25 9.99
C CYS A 215 14.77 -3.47 9.22
N VAL A 216 14.83 -3.78 7.93
CA VAL A 216 13.65 -3.96 7.08
C VAL A 216 13.17 -5.40 7.12
N GLY A 217 11.97 -5.63 7.70
CA GLY A 217 11.31 -6.93 7.72
C GLY A 217 10.21 -7.01 6.67
N TYR A 218 10.06 -8.14 5.98
CA TYR A 218 9.03 -8.35 4.96
C TYR A 218 8.45 -9.77 5.00
N PHE A 219 7.16 -9.91 4.70
CA PHE A 219 6.41 -11.18 4.80
C PHE A 219 5.05 -11.12 4.10
N CYS A 220 4.32 -12.25 4.06
CA CYS A 220 2.96 -12.38 3.54
C CYS A 220 2.78 -11.74 2.14
N GLY A 221 3.61 -12.13 1.17
CA GLY A 221 3.49 -11.67 -0.20
C GLY A 221 3.90 -10.21 -0.43
N ALA A 222 4.42 -9.50 0.59
CA ALA A 222 4.91 -8.14 0.42
C ALA A 222 5.99 -8.06 -0.67
N ARG A 223 6.04 -6.95 -1.38
CA ARG A 223 7.04 -6.63 -2.40
C ARG A 223 7.76 -5.36 -2.00
N VAL A 224 9.02 -5.47 -1.59
CA VAL A 224 9.75 -4.35 -0.97
C VAL A 224 11.00 -3.99 -1.76
N VAL A 225 11.10 -2.74 -2.18
CA VAL A 225 12.32 -2.15 -2.75
C VAL A 225 13.09 -1.45 -1.64
N VAL A 226 14.33 -1.90 -1.39
CA VAL A 226 15.25 -1.29 -0.41
C VAL A 226 16.40 -0.66 -1.19
N GLU A 227 16.40 0.68 -1.32
CA GLU A 227 17.26 1.40 -2.25
C GLU A 227 18.02 2.56 -1.59
N GLY A 228 19.33 2.66 -1.84
CA GLY A 228 20.11 3.82 -1.49
C GLY A 228 20.20 4.14 0.01
N ASN A 229 19.91 3.18 0.90
CA ASN A 229 19.98 3.40 2.35
C ASN A 229 21.41 3.28 2.88
N SER A 230 21.68 3.87 4.04
CA SER A 230 22.93 3.74 4.77
C SER A 230 22.70 3.01 6.10
N PHE A 231 23.32 1.82 6.25
CA PHE A 231 23.24 0.99 7.44
C PHE A 231 24.59 0.99 8.16
N HIS A 232 24.61 1.33 9.43
CA HIS A 232 25.81 1.36 10.25
C HIS A 232 25.64 0.59 11.56
N ARG A 233 26.49 -0.41 11.81
CA ARG A 233 26.47 -1.31 12.98
C ARG A 233 25.09 -1.97 13.23
N CYS A 234 24.42 -2.39 12.15
CA CYS A 234 23.10 -3.00 12.21
C CYS A 234 23.15 -4.53 12.14
N LYS A 235 22.26 -5.20 12.87
CA LYS A 235 21.98 -6.62 12.67
C LYS A 235 20.90 -6.79 11.60
N THR A 236 21.11 -7.78 10.74
CA THR A 236 20.15 -8.23 9.73
C THR A 236 19.45 -7.05 9.01
N PRO A 237 20.15 -6.30 8.14
CA PRO A 237 19.56 -5.19 7.40
C PRO A 237 18.27 -5.55 6.67
N LEU A 238 18.18 -6.73 6.05
CA LEU A 238 17.00 -7.23 5.37
C LEU A 238 16.58 -8.58 5.98
N LYS A 239 15.31 -8.71 6.37
CA LYS A 239 14.81 -9.93 7.01
C LYS A 239 13.53 -10.44 6.38
N GLN A 240 13.62 -11.58 5.67
CA GLN A 240 12.45 -12.40 5.37
C GLN A 240 11.90 -12.97 6.69
N MET A 241 10.64 -12.70 6.97
CA MET A 241 9.97 -13.14 8.20
C MET A 241 9.20 -14.45 7.96
N TYR A 242 8.99 -15.21 9.04
CA TYR A 242 8.19 -16.44 9.13
C TYR A 242 8.67 -17.61 8.26
N SER A 243 8.82 -17.46 6.95
CA SER A 243 9.25 -18.55 6.06
C SER A 243 10.17 -18.05 4.96
N ALA A 244 11.24 -18.81 4.71
CA ALA A 244 12.13 -18.61 3.57
C ALA A 244 11.76 -19.50 2.36
N ASP A 245 10.71 -20.31 2.48
CA ASP A 245 10.22 -21.17 1.40
C ASP A 245 9.38 -20.35 0.41
N PRO A 246 9.78 -20.24 -0.87
CA PRO A 246 9.03 -19.48 -1.88
C PRO A 246 7.59 -19.98 -2.11
N ALA A 247 7.26 -21.20 -1.73
CA ALA A 247 5.91 -21.73 -1.84
C ALA A 247 5.02 -21.37 -0.63
N SER A 248 5.61 -20.80 0.43
CA SER A 248 4.86 -20.38 1.60
C SER A 248 4.05 -19.11 1.35
N ALA A 249 2.83 -19.01 1.88
CA ALA A 249 2.04 -17.78 1.89
C ALA A 249 2.72 -16.64 2.67
N PHE A 250 3.65 -16.97 3.57
CA PHE A 250 4.43 -15.97 4.32
C PHE A 250 5.66 -15.47 3.56
N TYR A 251 6.01 -16.10 2.42
CA TYR A 251 7.12 -15.63 1.61
C TYR A 251 6.80 -14.27 1.00
N ALA A 252 7.82 -13.43 0.94
CA ALA A 252 7.72 -12.10 0.34
C ALA A 252 8.99 -11.80 -0.47
N HIS A 253 8.92 -10.80 -1.31
CA HIS A 253 10.02 -10.43 -2.19
C HIS A 253 10.63 -9.10 -1.77
N ALA A 254 11.95 -9.02 -1.77
CA ALA A 254 12.67 -7.78 -1.58
C ALA A 254 13.81 -7.65 -2.58
N SER A 255 14.01 -6.44 -3.13
CA SER A 255 15.24 -6.07 -3.82
C SER A 255 16.13 -5.24 -2.92
N SER A 256 17.45 -5.36 -3.09
CA SER A 256 18.45 -4.55 -2.39
C SER A 256 19.30 -3.82 -3.45
N VAL A 257 19.13 -2.51 -3.56
CA VAL A 257 19.69 -1.70 -4.64
C VAL A 257 20.52 -0.55 -4.06
N ASP A 258 21.77 -0.43 -4.45
CA ASP A 258 22.67 0.69 -4.13
C ASP A 258 22.74 1.07 -2.63
N ASN A 259 22.50 0.11 -1.71
CA ASN A 259 22.60 0.34 -0.27
C ASN A 259 24.06 0.29 0.22
N LEU A 260 24.37 1.07 1.24
CA LEU A 260 25.67 1.07 1.92
C LEU A 260 25.55 0.32 3.26
N PHE A 261 26.36 -0.74 3.42
CA PHE A 261 26.41 -1.54 4.65
C PHE A 261 27.79 -1.38 5.31
N ASN A 262 27.84 -0.76 6.48
CA ASN A 262 29.05 -0.54 7.24
C ASN A 262 28.97 -1.22 8.61
N GLU A 263 29.91 -2.13 8.89
CA GLU A 263 29.96 -2.92 10.14
C GLU A 263 28.65 -3.65 10.47
N CYS A 264 27.88 -4.05 9.44
CA CYS A 264 26.64 -4.79 9.59
C CYS A 264 26.85 -6.30 9.65
N SER A 265 25.94 -7.02 10.29
CA SER A 265 25.92 -8.49 10.33
C SER A 265 24.57 -9.03 9.84
N GLY A 266 24.55 -10.28 9.39
CA GLY A 266 23.33 -10.92 8.88
C GLY A 266 23.06 -10.60 7.42
N ASN A 267 21.80 -10.78 6.99
CA ASN A 267 21.42 -10.68 5.59
C ASN A 267 21.36 -9.23 5.08
N THR A 268 22.05 -8.98 3.97
CA THR A 268 22.07 -7.71 3.23
C THR A 268 21.51 -7.83 1.81
N GLN A 269 21.16 -9.06 1.40
CA GLN A 269 20.69 -9.35 0.04
C GLN A 269 19.16 -9.43 0.02
N GLY A 270 18.58 -8.99 -1.08
CA GLY A 270 17.17 -9.23 -1.37
C GLY A 270 16.92 -10.65 -1.89
N THR A 271 15.68 -10.93 -2.23
CA THR A 271 15.24 -12.19 -2.86
C THR A 271 15.18 -12.10 -4.39
N GLY A 272 15.42 -10.94 -4.98
CA GLY A 272 15.38 -10.66 -6.41
C GLY A 272 14.68 -9.35 -6.75
N GLU A 273 14.41 -9.11 -8.02
CA GLU A 273 13.61 -7.96 -8.46
C GLU A 273 12.17 -8.10 -8.02
N VAL A 274 11.55 -6.99 -7.67
CA VAL A 274 10.15 -6.95 -7.19
C VAL A 274 9.26 -6.04 -8.03
N PHE A 275 9.53 -4.73 -8.08
CA PHE A 275 8.85 -3.77 -8.94
C PHE A 275 9.74 -2.54 -9.16
N ASP A 276 9.49 -1.80 -10.23
CA ASP A 276 10.14 -0.50 -10.44
C ASP A 276 9.30 0.61 -9.79
N ALA A 277 9.79 1.16 -8.68
CA ALA A 277 9.11 2.26 -7.98
C ALA A 277 8.96 3.52 -8.84
N LYS A 278 9.84 3.74 -9.85
CA LYS A 278 9.75 4.88 -10.78
C LYS A 278 8.52 4.82 -11.68
N CYS A 279 7.95 3.62 -11.86
CA CYS A 279 6.68 3.48 -12.57
C CYS A 279 5.47 4.01 -11.78
N LEU A 280 5.58 4.14 -10.45
CA LEU A 280 4.50 4.56 -9.57
C LEU A 280 4.55 6.05 -9.30
N TYR A 281 5.73 6.58 -8.99
CA TYR A 281 5.97 8.02 -8.79
C TYR A 281 7.44 8.35 -9.11
N ASP A 282 7.70 9.58 -9.57
CA ASP A 282 9.07 10.02 -9.90
C ASP A 282 9.75 10.65 -8.68
N TYR A 283 10.63 9.88 -8.04
CA TYR A 283 11.43 10.31 -6.89
C TYR A 283 12.88 10.64 -7.26
N THR A 284 13.22 10.64 -8.55
CA THR A 284 14.61 10.78 -9.01
C THR A 284 15.28 12.08 -8.59
N MET A 285 14.51 13.16 -8.43
CA MET A 285 15.05 14.45 -7.92
C MET A 285 15.32 14.44 -6.41
N ALA A 286 14.68 13.53 -5.68
CA ALA A 286 14.84 13.40 -4.23
C ALA A 286 15.80 12.27 -3.82
N LEU A 287 16.24 11.44 -4.78
CA LEU A 287 17.11 10.30 -4.51
C LEU A 287 18.56 10.75 -4.32
N ASP A 288 19.08 10.53 -3.11
CA ASP A 288 20.47 10.76 -2.75
C ASP A 288 21.35 9.52 -2.99
N LYS A 289 22.64 9.73 -3.12
CA LYS A 289 23.60 8.62 -3.08
C LYS A 289 23.71 8.08 -1.66
N ALA A 290 23.72 6.76 -1.49
CA ALA A 290 23.81 6.12 -0.18
C ALA A 290 24.94 6.65 0.72
N ALA A 291 26.07 7.05 0.11
CA ALA A 291 27.21 7.62 0.82
C ALA A 291 26.92 8.98 1.47
N ASP A 292 25.97 9.74 0.95
CA ASP A 292 25.62 11.09 1.43
C ASP A 292 24.46 11.05 2.45
N VAL A 293 23.71 9.93 2.50
CA VAL A 293 22.48 9.76 3.28
C VAL A 293 22.71 9.99 4.78
N GLN A 294 23.75 9.41 5.37
CA GLN A 294 24.03 9.60 6.79
C GLN A 294 24.13 11.08 7.15
N ALA A 295 24.97 11.83 6.44
CA ALA A 295 25.20 13.26 6.73
C ALA A 295 23.92 14.07 6.53
N ARG A 296 23.19 13.80 5.44
CA ARG A 296 21.95 14.52 5.09
C ARG A 296 20.83 14.26 6.07
N VAL A 297 20.57 12.99 6.37
CA VAL A 297 19.48 12.59 7.29
C VAL A 297 19.76 13.06 8.71
N THR A 298 21.03 12.92 9.18
CA THR A 298 21.41 13.41 10.51
C THR A 298 21.23 14.92 10.66
N ALA A 299 21.45 15.69 9.59
CA ALA A 299 21.32 17.14 9.62
C ALA A 299 19.86 17.63 9.53
N SER A 300 18.96 16.88 8.88
CA SER A 300 17.65 17.39 8.48
C SER A 300 16.44 16.62 9.06
N ALA A 301 16.60 15.36 9.49
CA ALA A 301 15.50 14.60 10.06
C ALA A 301 15.09 15.12 11.44
N GLY A 302 13.82 14.90 11.78
CA GLY A 302 13.18 15.38 13.03
C GLY A 302 12.59 16.78 12.91
N PRO A 303 12.00 17.32 13.99
CA PRO A 303 11.32 18.60 13.98
C PRO A 303 12.23 19.77 13.59
N VAL A 304 11.80 20.55 12.61
CA VAL A 304 12.52 21.72 12.08
C VAL A 304 11.61 22.95 12.03
N ALA A 305 12.19 24.13 11.93
CA ALA A 305 11.42 25.37 11.81
C ALA A 305 10.98 25.62 10.36
N GLY A 306 9.84 26.28 10.16
CA GLY A 306 9.35 26.76 8.87
C GLY A 306 8.53 25.75 8.08
N LEU A 307 8.18 24.60 8.67
CA LEU A 307 7.32 23.59 8.03
C LEU A 307 5.95 24.16 7.64
N GLU A 308 5.46 25.17 8.34
CA GLU A 308 4.21 25.88 8.08
C GLU A 308 4.19 26.64 6.75
N TYR A 309 5.38 26.89 6.18
CA TYR A 309 5.54 27.54 4.88
C TYR A 309 5.98 26.58 3.76
N ASP A 310 6.20 25.31 4.09
CA ASP A 310 6.44 24.26 3.09
C ASP A 310 5.10 23.81 2.52
N LEU A 311 4.71 24.41 1.41
CA LEU A 311 3.44 24.12 0.75
C LEU A 311 3.40 22.69 0.22
N ILE A 312 2.23 22.07 0.30
CA ILE A 312 1.96 20.75 -0.27
C ILE A 312 1.27 20.97 -1.62
N PRO A 313 1.92 20.61 -2.73
CA PRO A 313 1.37 20.81 -4.08
C PRO A 313 0.36 19.73 -4.46
N LEU A 314 -0.61 20.07 -5.31
CA LEU A 314 -1.49 19.13 -5.97
C LEU A 314 -1.65 19.55 -7.45
N PRO A 315 -1.20 18.77 -8.46
CA PRO A 315 -0.64 17.43 -8.32
C PRO A 315 0.62 17.40 -7.44
N ASN A 316 0.75 16.33 -6.64
CA ASN A 316 1.92 16.18 -5.78
C ASN A 316 3.21 16.06 -6.59
N HIS A 317 4.34 16.35 -5.95
CA HIS A 317 5.66 16.24 -6.57
C HIS A 317 5.92 14.79 -7.05
N GLY A 318 6.42 14.66 -8.28
CA GLY A 318 6.71 13.34 -8.87
C GLY A 318 5.52 12.63 -9.50
N ARG A 319 4.33 13.24 -9.60
CA ARG A 319 3.18 12.66 -10.29
C ARG A 319 3.53 12.33 -11.74
N THR A 320 3.27 11.10 -12.20
CA THR A 320 3.69 10.60 -13.53
C THR A 320 2.56 10.49 -14.56
N ASP A 321 1.32 10.80 -14.20
CA ASP A 321 0.14 10.50 -15.00
C ASP A 321 -0.97 11.55 -14.85
N TYR A 322 -0.61 12.82 -14.70
CA TYR A 322 -1.58 13.89 -14.58
C TYR A 322 -2.42 14.00 -15.85
N ALA A 323 -3.69 13.64 -15.77
CA ALA A 323 -4.55 13.44 -16.93
C ALA A 323 -5.23 14.71 -17.50
N PRO A 324 -5.59 15.75 -16.72
CA PRO A 324 -6.34 16.88 -17.26
C PRO A 324 -5.58 17.69 -18.29
N ALA A 325 -6.20 17.98 -19.44
CA ALA A 325 -5.66 18.88 -20.47
C ALA A 325 -5.75 20.36 -20.06
N GLU A 326 -6.76 20.71 -19.27
CA GLU A 326 -6.85 21.95 -18.51
C GLU A 326 -6.89 21.55 -17.04
N GLY A 327 -5.84 21.86 -16.30
CA GLY A 327 -5.67 21.39 -14.93
C GLY A 327 -5.75 22.53 -13.93
N THR A 328 -6.24 22.22 -12.73
CA THR A 328 -6.16 23.12 -11.59
C THR A 328 -4.97 22.71 -10.74
N LEU A 329 -3.95 23.59 -10.68
CA LEU A 329 -2.88 23.46 -9.71
C LEU A 329 -3.38 24.01 -8.38
N ARG A 330 -3.20 23.23 -7.31
CA ARG A 330 -3.57 23.61 -5.94
C ARG A 330 -2.37 23.45 -5.03
N TRP A 331 -2.41 24.10 -3.90
CA TRP A 331 -1.40 23.95 -2.85
C TRP A 331 -2.00 24.22 -1.47
N SER A 332 -1.37 23.73 -0.42
CA SER A 332 -1.80 24.03 0.95
C SER A 332 -1.63 25.52 1.26
N LYS A 333 -2.55 26.09 2.05
CA LYS A 333 -2.45 27.49 2.47
C LYS A 333 -1.27 27.70 3.42
N ALA A 334 -0.46 28.72 3.15
CA ALA A 334 0.50 29.22 4.13
C ALA A 334 -0.18 30.15 5.13
N PRO A 335 0.24 30.15 6.40
CA PRO A 335 -0.24 31.15 7.34
C PRO A 335 0.15 32.56 6.91
N ASP A 336 -0.77 33.51 7.15
CA ASP A 336 -0.54 34.94 6.88
C ASP A 336 -0.21 35.29 5.42
N ALA A 337 -0.48 34.40 4.46
CA ALA A 337 -0.30 34.64 3.05
C ALA A 337 -1.32 35.66 2.52
N VAL A 338 -0.85 36.65 1.75
CA VAL A 338 -1.69 37.69 1.12
C VAL A 338 -1.80 37.55 -0.40
N GLU A 339 -0.87 36.86 -1.03
CA GLU A 339 -0.84 36.59 -2.49
C GLU A 339 0.08 35.40 -2.75
N TYR A 340 -0.22 34.63 -3.79
CA TYR A 340 0.64 33.60 -4.33
C TYR A 340 1.05 33.94 -5.78
N GLN A 341 2.35 33.77 -6.11
CA GLN A 341 2.85 33.91 -7.45
C GLN A 341 3.18 32.54 -8.01
N VAL A 342 2.49 32.12 -9.06
CA VAL A 342 2.56 30.76 -9.59
C VAL A 342 3.34 30.74 -10.89
N TYR A 343 4.27 29.81 -11.00
CA TYR A 343 5.14 29.62 -12.15
C TYR A 343 4.96 28.19 -12.70
N LEU A 344 5.00 28.05 -14.04
CA LEU A 344 4.91 26.75 -14.73
C LEU A 344 5.83 26.76 -15.95
N SER A 345 6.68 25.75 -16.08
CA SER A 345 7.66 25.62 -17.15
C SER A 345 7.86 24.18 -17.57
N THR A 346 8.37 23.91 -18.75
CA THR A 346 8.90 22.61 -19.17
C THR A 346 10.40 22.47 -18.89
N SER A 347 11.02 23.49 -18.31
CA SER A 347 12.41 23.50 -17.86
C SER A 347 12.48 23.41 -16.33
N PRO A 348 13.43 22.65 -15.75
CA PRO A 348 13.61 22.61 -14.30
C PRO A 348 14.07 23.96 -13.71
N THR A 349 14.65 24.85 -14.55
CA THR A 349 15.03 26.20 -14.16
C THR A 349 13.86 27.16 -14.37
N ILE A 350 13.16 27.50 -13.29
CA ILE A 350 12.06 28.47 -13.30
C ILE A 350 12.59 29.89 -13.42
N ARG A 351 12.09 30.63 -14.40
CA ARG A 351 12.46 32.04 -14.69
C ARG A 351 11.30 32.97 -14.39
N PRO A 352 11.52 34.29 -14.19
CA PRO A 352 10.44 35.25 -13.98
C PRO A 352 9.38 35.26 -15.10
N GLY A 353 9.79 34.96 -16.34
CA GLY A 353 8.88 34.87 -17.50
C GLY A 353 7.97 33.64 -17.51
N ASP A 354 8.24 32.64 -16.69
CA ASP A 354 7.41 31.41 -16.57
C ASP A 354 6.20 31.61 -15.64
N ARG A 355 5.98 32.83 -15.12
CA ARG A 355 4.85 33.12 -14.24
C ARG A 355 3.53 33.03 -14.99
N VAL A 356 2.65 32.15 -14.53
CA VAL A 356 1.33 31.92 -15.11
C VAL A 356 0.22 32.71 -14.40
N GLY A 357 0.47 33.20 -13.19
CA GLY A 357 -0.51 34.04 -12.50
C GLY A 357 -0.06 34.56 -11.13
N ARG A 358 -0.89 35.46 -10.60
CA ARG A 358 -0.94 35.90 -9.21
C ARG A 358 -2.35 35.71 -8.72
N VAL A 359 -2.52 35.10 -7.57
CA VAL A 359 -3.82 34.79 -6.99
C VAL A 359 -3.77 35.01 -5.47
N ASP A 360 -4.90 35.32 -4.89
CA ASP A 360 -5.11 35.43 -3.44
C ASP A 360 -5.63 34.11 -2.83
N ASP A 361 -6.11 33.19 -3.69
CA ASP A 361 -6.50 31.85 -3.29
C ASP A 361 -5.38 30.83 -3.61
N ASN A 362 -5.45 29.66 -3.04
CA ASN A 362 -4.45 28.58 -3.13
C ASN A 362 -4.69 27.63 -4.33
N GLN A 363 -5.16 28.18 -5.44
CA GLN A 363 -5.34 27.44 -6.68
C GLN A 363 -5.26 28.33 -7.93
N ILE A 364 -4.89 27.71 -9.06
CA ILE A 364 -4.93 28.35 -10.37
C ILE A 364 -5.24 27.33 -11.48
N THR A 365 -6.08 27.71 -12.43
CA THR A 365 -6.34 26.87 -13.62
C THR A 365 -5.30 27.17 -14.71
N VAL A 366 -4.59 26.15 -15.14
CA VAL A 366 -3.63 26.19 -16.26
C VAL A 366 -4.24 25.51 -17.49
N LYS A 367 -3.97 26.07 -18.65
CA LYS A 367 -4.53 25.61 -19.92
C LYS A 367 -3.44 25.16 -20.88
N ARG A 368 -3.82 24.35 -21.88
CA ARG A 368 -2.96 23.92 -22.98
C ARG A 368 -1.76 23.06 -22.52
N LEU A 369 -1.93 22.29 -21.48
CA LEU A 369 -0.98 21.23 -21.17
C LEU A 369 -0.88 20.27 -22.37
N LYS A 370 0.28 19.65 -22.55
CA LYS A 370 0.55 18.66 -23.60
C LYS A 370 0.64 17.27 -22.98
N ALA A 371 0.20 16.24 -23.69
CA ALA A 371 0.34 14.86 -23.29
C ALA A 371 1.81 14.45 -23.14
N ALA A 372 2.09 13.47 -22.29
CA ALA A 372 3.40 12.87 -22.05
C ALA A 372 4.52 13.92 -21.86
N THR A 373 4.22 15.02 -21.17
CA THR A 373 5.12 16.16 -21.00
C THR A 373 5.41 16.41 -19.54
N ARG A 374 6.68 16.53 -19.20
CA ARG A 374 7.11 16.91 -17.84
C ARG A 374 7.01 18.42 -17.68
N TYR A 375 6.35 18.86 -16.61
CA TYR A 375 6.22 20.23 -16.18
C TYR A 375 6.89 20.42 -14.82
N TYR A 376 7.48 21.59 -14.64
CA TYR A 376 8.05 22.09 -13.38
C TYR A 376 7.26 23.31 -12.96
N TRP A 377 6.92 23.39 -11.70
CA TRP A 377 6.14 24.50 -11.19
C TRP A 377 6.55 24.91 -9.78
N ARG A 378 6.25 26.13 -9.42
CA ARG A 378 6.60 26.71 -8.15
C ARG A 378 5.56 27.74 -7.75
N VAL A 379 5.33 27.86 -6.44
CA VAL A 379 4.48 28.87 -5.84
C VAL A 379 5.31 29.69 -4.86
N ASP A 380 5.48 30.97 -5.14
CA ASP A 380 6.10 31.90 -4.22
C ASP A 380 5.01 32.56 -3.37
N THR A 381 5.17 32.57 -2.05
CA THR A 381 4.19 33.08 -1.09
C THR A 381 4.54 34.49 -0.68
N ARG A 382 3.64 35.44 -0.90
CA ARG A 382 3.73 36.82 -0.44
C ARG A 382 3.11 36.90 0.95
N LEU A 383 3.90 37.26 1.94
CA LEU A 383 3.47 37.77 3.23
C LEU A 383 3.40 39.31 3.20
N ALA A 384 2.95 39.98 4.25
CA ALA A 384 2.81 41.43 4.28
C ALA A 384 4.09 42.16 3.81
N ASP A 385 5.25 41.76 4.33
CA ASP A 385 6.52 42.44 4.08
C ASP A 385 7.58 41.61 3.35
N THR A 386 7.29 40.34 3.00
CA THR A 386 8.28 39.41 2.47
C THR A 386 7.68 38.52 1.38
N LEU A 387 8.50 38.20 0.36
CA LEU A 387 8.19 37.17 -0.62
C LEU A 387 9.04 35.94 -0.33
N LEU A 388 8.40 34.85 0.04
CA LEU A 388 9.04 33.54 0.24
C LEU A 388 9.07 32.80 -1.09
N THR A 389 10.25 32.43 -1.55
CA THR A 389 10.39 31.59 -2.74
C THR A 389 10.09 30.14 -2.37
N GLY A 390 9.15 29.52 -3.08
CA GLY A 390 8.76 28.14 -2.86
C GLY A 390 9.69 27.11 -3.48
N ALA A 391 9.49 25.85 -3.13
CA ALA A 391 10.16 24.72 -3.76
C ALA A 391 9.72 24.55 -5.23
N VAL A 392 10.57 23.96 -6.04
CA VAL A 392 10.22 23.57 -7.41
C VAL A 392 9.70 22.14 -7.40
N TRP A 393 8.46 21.96 -7.79
CA TRP A 393 7.83 20.67 -7.96
C TRP A 393 7.76 20.27 -9.42
N GLN A 394 7.56 18.99 -9.68
CA GLN A 394 7.35 18.48 -11.03
C GLN A 394 6.16 17.52 -11.10
N PHE A 395 5.54 17.47 -12.27
CA PHE A 395 4.63 16.40 -12.66
C PHE A 395 4.80 16.09 -14.14
N THR A 396 4.43 14.88 -14.53
CA THR A 396 4.38 14.49 -15.95
C THR A 396 2.92 14.24 -16.32
N THR A 397 2.48 14.82 -17.42
CA THR A 397 1.14 14.56 -17.91
C THR A 397 1.02 13.15 -18.48
N ALA A 398 -0.17 12.57 -18.36
CA ALA A 398 -0.47 11.24 -18.86
C ALA A 398 -0.22 11.13 -20.38
N PRO A 399 0.11 9.94 -20.92
CA PRO A 399 0.14 9.69 -22.35
C PRO A 399 -1.26 9.82 -22.98
N ALA A 400 -1.31 9.84 -24.30
CA ALA A 400 -2.59 9.96 -25.05
C ALA A 400 -3.51 8.74 -24.86
N PHE A 401 -2.97 7.61 -24.50
CA PHE A 401 -3.69 6.36 -24.25
C PHE A 401 -3.49 5.90 -22.80
N ALA A 402 -4.45 5.11 -22.30
CA ALA A 402 -4.27 4.39 -21.05
C ALA A 402 -3.01 3.52 -21.10
N SER A 403 -2.34 3.36 -19.95
CA SER A 403 -1.06 2.68 -19.86
C SER A 403 -0.92 1.95 -18.53
N LYS A 404 0.21 1.28 -18.30
CA LYS A 404 0.53 0.55 -17.07
C LYS A 404 -0.62 -0.38 -16.66
N PRO A 405 -0.97 -1.38 -17.50
CA PRO A 405 -2.03 -2.32 -17.18
C PRO A 405 -1.66 -3.16 -15.97
N PHE A 406 -2.68 -3.50 -15.18
CA PHE A 406 -2.59 -4.54 -14.18
C PHE A 406 -3.81 -5.47 -14.32
N PRO A 407 -3.66 -6.78 -14.46
CA PRO A 407 -2.37 -7.49 -14.57
C PRO A 407 -1.47 -6.92 -15.66
N ALA A 408 -0.14 -7.11 -15.52
CA ALA A 408 0.83 -6.67 -16.51
C ALA A 408 0.54 -7.32 -17.86
N ASP A 409 0.91 -6.64 -18.97
CA ASP A 409 0.74 -7.24 -20.29
C ASP A 409 1.58 -8.52 -20.42
N GLY A 410 0.94 -9.61 -20.85
CA GLY A 410 1.54 -10.94 -20.90
C GLY A 410 1.66 -11.65 -19.55
N GLU A 411 1.00 -11.18 -18.50
CA GLU A 411 1.02 -11.84 -17.17
C GLU A 411 0.43 -13.24 -17.26
N GLU A 412 1.26 -14.26 -17.04
CA GLU A 412 0.85 -15.67 -17.13
C GLU A 412 0.12 -16.16 -15.88
N GLN A 413 0.30 -15.47 -14.76
CA GLN A 413 -0.33 -15.77 -13.48
C GLN A 413 -0.91 -14.49 -12.90
N ALA A 414 -1.99 -14.01 -13.50
CA ALA A 414 -2.65 -12.81 -13.00
C ALA A 414 -3.00 -12.97 -11.51
N PRO A 415 -2.49 -12.08 -10.64
CA PRO A 415 -2.77 -12.17 -9.23
C PRO A 415 -4.27 -11.95 -9.01
N LEU A 416 -4.90 -12.95 -8.45
CA LEU A 416 -6.31 -12.93 -8.11
C LEU A 416 -6.43 -12.12 -6.82
N HIS A 417 -6.75 -10.83 -6.93
CA HIS A 417 -7.00 -9.99 -5.77
C HIS A 417 -8.35 -10.31 -5.14
N VAL A 418 -8.29 -10.55 -3.85
CA VAL A 418 -9.44 -10.82 -3.01
C VAL A 418 -10.14 -9.53 -2.65
N ALA A 419 -11.35 -9.31 -3.14
CA ALA A 419 -12.23 -8.31 -2.56
C ALA A 419 -13.12 -8.94 -1.50
N GLN A 420 -13.34 -8.23 -0.39
CA GLN A 420 -14.19 -8.68 0.71
C GLN A 420 -15.62 -9.00 0.24
N GLY A 421 -16.12 -10.16 0.60
CA GLY A 421 -17.56 -10.38 0.79
C GLY A 421 -18.38 -10.88 -0.40
N VAL A 422 -17.79 -11.41 -1.48
CA VAL A 422 -18.56 -11.99 -2.59
C VAL A 422 -18.29 -13.47 -2.72
N GLU A 423 -19.36 -14.26 -2.61
CA GLU A 423 -19.35 -15.70 -2.89
C GLU A 423 -18.91 -15.95 -4.35
N THR A 424 -17.98 -16.89 -4.51
CA THR A 424 -17.76 -17.67 -5.72
C THR A 424 -17.20 -16.98 -6.96
N THR A 425 -15.96 -16.94 -7.09
CA THR A 425 -15.06 -16.50 -8.15
C THR A 425 -14.34 -15.22 -7.76
N GLN A 426 -13.02 -15.32 -7.76
CA GLN A 426 -12.24 -14.15 -7.35
C GLN A 426 -12.44 -13.02 -8.32
N PRO A 427 -12.78 -11.83 -7.86
CA PRO A 427 -12.90 -10.70 -8.74
C PRO A 427 -11.51 -10.28 -9.19
N LEU A 428 -11.21 -10.52 -10.43
CA LEU A 428 -10.09 -9.88 -11.10
C LEU A 428 -10.33 -8.38 -11.14
N VAL A 429 -9.41 -7.62 -10.58
CA VAL A 429 -9.44 -6.15 -10.71
C VAL A 429 -8.44 -5.75 -11.79
N LEU A 430 -8.94 -5.25 -12.90
CA LEU A 430 -8.14 -4.65 -13.95
C LEU A 430 -7.85 -3.19 -13.58
N GLN A 431 -6.59 -2.75 -13.68
CA GLN A 431 -6.18 -1.39 -13.37
C GLN A 431 -5.38 -0.80 -14.52
N TRP A 432 -5.43 0.50 -14.68
CA TRP A 432 -4.66 1.24 -15.68
C TRP A 432 -4.30 2.63 -15.20
N SER A 433 -3.24 3.21 -15.76
CA SER A 433 -2.98 4.65 -15.61
C SER A 433 -3.80 5.45 -16.61
N PRO A 434 -4.30 6.64 -16.23
CA PRO A 434 -5.24 7.40 -17.04
C PRO A 434 -4.64 7.89 -18.36
N ALA A 435 -5.51 8.16 -19.33
CA ALA A 435 -5.16 8.81 -20.58
C ALA A 435 -5.36 10.33 -20.50
N PHE A 436 -4.46 11.08 -21.13
CA PHE A 436 -4.48 12.54 -21.14
C PHE A 436 -5.74 13.08 -21.83
N GLY A 437 -6.50 13.92 -21.14
CA GLY A 437 -7.69 14.58 -21.66
C GLY A 437 -8.91 13.66 -21.84
N ALA A 438 -8.90 12.46 -21.28
CA ALA A 438 -10.05 11.57 -21.33
C ALA A 438 -11.24 12.13 -20.54
N GLU A 439 -12.43 12.02 -21.10
CA GLU A 439 -13.72 12.34 -20.48
C GLU A 439 -14.36 11.10 -19.82
N GLY A 440 -13.83 9.91 -20.11
CA GLY A 440 -14.24 8.59 -19.60
C GLY A 440 -13.48 7.49 -20.33
N TYR A 441 -13.83 6.24 -20.05
CA TYR A 441 -13.22 5.08 -20.70
C TYR A 441 -14.28 4.07 -21.11
N ARG A 442 -14.05 3.44 -22.28
CA ARG A 442 -14.73 2.23 -22.70
C ARG A 442 -13.78 1.05 -22.56
N LEU A 443 -14.19 0.05 -21.81
CA LEU A 443 -13.43 -1.14 -21.50
C LEU A 443 -13.96 -2.31 -22.31
N THR A 444 -13.06 -3.13 -22.81
CA THR A 444 -13.40 -4.36 -23.54
C THR A 444 -12.50 -5.48 -23.05
N LEU A 445 -13.11 -6.63 -22.74
CA LEU A 445 -12.44 -7.87 -22.40
C LEU A 445 -12.89 -8.95 -23.38
N ALA A 446 -11.95 -9.62 -24.02
CA ALA A 446 -12.17 -10.70 -24.98
C ALA A 446 -11.48 -12.00 -24.52
N ASP A 447 -12.00 -13.14 -24.90
CA ASP A 447 -11.38 -14.44 -24.68
C ASP A 447 -10.25 -14.73 -25.70
N GLU A 448 -9.66 -15.92 -25.58
CA GLU A 448 -8.59 -16.40 -26.47
C GLU A 448 -8.97 -16.50 -27.95
N LYS A 449 -10.26 -16.50 -28.27
CA LYS A 449 -10.77 -16.53 -29.66
C LYS A 449 -11.02 -15.12 -30.19
N GLY A 450 -10.85 -14.08 -29.33
CA GLY A 450 -11.15 -12.68 -29.65
C GLY A 450 -12.64 -12.37 -29.54
N GLU A 451 -13.45 -13.26 -28.94
CA GLU A 451 -14.86 -12.97 -28.68
C GLU A 451 -14.99 -12.06 -27.44
N VAL A 452 -15.73 -10.96 -27.57
CA VAL A 452 -15.93 -10.03 -26.47
C VAL A 452 -16.79 -10.67 -25.38
N VAL A 453 -16.22 -10.90 -24.22
CA VAL A 453 -16.90 -11.53 -23.07
C VAL A 453 -17.47 -10.51 -22.09
N ARG A 454 -16.87 -9.32 -21.95
CA ARG A 454 -17.34 -8.23 -21.08
C ARG A 454 -17.02 -6.87 -21.66
N THR A 455 -17.86 -5.89 -21.37
CA THR A 455 -17.61 -4.47 -21.64
C THR A 455 -18.09 -3.62 -20.48
N ALA A 456 -17.48 -2.43 -20.32
CA ALA A 456 -17.96 -1.41 -19.38
C ALA A 456 -17.67 -0.01 -19.91
N GLU A 457 -18.41 0.97 -19.41
CA GLU A 457 -18.10 2.39 -19.57
C GLU A 457 -17.99 3.01 -18.18
N VAL A 458 -16.92 3.77 -17.96
CA VAL A 458 -16.63 4.40 -16.67
C VAL A 458 -16.22 5.86 -16.88
N ASP A 459 -16.30 6.65 -15.84
CA ASP A 459 -15.88 8.06 -15.88
C ASP A 459 -14.36 8.23 -15.94
N ALA A 460 -13.89 9.46 -16.16
CA ALA A 460 -12.47 9.77 -16.31
C ALA A 460 -11.63 9.57 -15.03
N ARG A 461 -12.26 9.50 -13.85
CA ARG A 461 -11.58 9.31 -12.56
C ARG A 461 -11.41 7.84 -12.21
N THR A 462 -12.20 6.99 -12.82
CA THR A 462 -12.14 5.54 -12.62
C THR A 462 -10.97 4.96 -13.38
N THR A 463 -10.05 4.33 -12.66
CA THR A 463 -8.85 3.65 -13.20
C THR A 463 -8.79 2.18 -12.82
N THR A 464 -9.90 1.64 -12.36
CA THR A 464 -10.06 0.23 -12.00
C THR A 464 -11.37 -0.31 -12.57
N TRP A 465 -11.37 -1.57 -12.95
CA TRP A 465 -12.57 -2.30 -13.38
C TRP A 465 -12.54 -3.72 -12.85
N GLN A 466 -13.63 -4.10 -12.23
CA GLN A 466 -13.84 -5.46 -11.78
C GLN A 466 -14.89 -6.11 -12.69
N PRO A 467 -14.48 -6.86 -13.72
CA PRO A 467 -15.45 -7.61 -14.51
C PRO A 467 -16.09 -8.68 -13.66
N GLU A 468 -17.33 -9.06 -14.03
CA GLU A 468 -17.94 -10.26 -13.44
C GLU A 468 -17.01 -11.46 -13.62
N ALA A 469 -17.23 -12.48 -12.78
CA ALA A 469 -16.44 -13.70 -12.73
C ALA A 469 -16.06 -14.28 -14.11
N LEU A 470 -14.76 -14.51 -14.26
CA LEU A 470 -14.18 -15.09 -15.47
C LEU A 470 -13.81 -16.56 -15.23
N PRO A 471 -14.01 -17.46 -16.22
CA PRO A 471 -13.48 -18.81 -16.15
C PRO A 471 -11.96 -18.84 -15.97
N TYR A 472 -11.48 -19.74 -15.11
CA TYR A 472 -10.07 -20.06 -14.97
C TYR A 472 -9.56 -20.92 -16.16
N GLY A 473 -8.24 -21.07 -16.25
CA GLY A 473 -7.59 -21.88 -17.26
C GLY A 473 -7.61 -21.26 -18.65
N ARG A 474 -7.87 -19.96 -18.77
CA ARG A 474 -7.97 -19.23 -20.03
C ARG A 474 -7.09 -18.00 -20.08
N SER A 475 -6.76 -17.60 -21.29
CA SER A 475 -6.13 -16.31 -21.56
C SER A 475 -7.16 -15.29 -22.01
N TYR A 476 -6.95 -14.05 -21.64
CA TYR A 476 -7.84 -12.94 -21.96
C TYR A 476 -7.06 -11.81 -22.58
N THR A 477 -7.71 -11.06 -23.47
CA THR A 477 -7.22 -9.81 -24.02
C THR A 477 -8.15 -8.69 -23.59
N TRP A 478 -7.60 -7.58 -23.13
CA TRP A 478 -8.40 -6.44 -22.73
C TRP A 478 -7.81 -5.11 -23.21
N SER A 479 -8.66 -4.09 -23.25
CA SER A 479 -8.28 -2.75 -23.67
C SER A 479 -9.09 -1.68 -22.97
N VAL A 480 -8.50 -0.49 -22.88
CA VAL A 480 -9.10 0.72 -22.28
C VAL A 480 -9.05 1.82 -23.31
N ALA A 481 -10.18 2.08 -23.94
CA ALA A 481 -10.32 3.14 -24.94
C ALA A 481 -10.76 4.44 -24.28
N PRO A 482 -9.93 5.50 -24.24
CA PRO A 482 -10.34 6.78 -23.71
C PRO A 482 -11.48 7.37 -24.56
N VAL A 483 -12.46 7.97 -23.90
CA VAL A 483 -13.55 8.70 -24.54
C VAL A 483 -13.16 10.17 -24.60
N MET A 484 -13.12 10.72 -25.80
CA MET A 484 -12.80 12.13 -26.06
C MET A 484 -13.88 12.74 -26.94
N LYS A 485 -14.42 13.90 -26.58
CA LYS A 485 -15.54 14.55 -27.29
C LYS A 485 -16.70 13.56 -27.53
N ARG A 486 -17.02 12.78 -26.49
CA ARG A 486 -18.09 11.75 -26.49
C ARG A 486 -17.86 10.57 -27.45
N LYS A 487 -16.66 10.36 -27.96
CA LYS A 487 -16.30 9.21 -28.81
C LYS A 487 -15.14 8.45 -28.23
N ALA A 488 -15.24 7.12 -28.19
CA ALA A 488 -14.13 6.28 -27.84
C ALA A 488 -13.04 6.34 -28.93
N VAL A 489 -11.79 6.48 -28.50
CA VAL A 489 -10.63 6.46 -29.39
C VAL A 489 -10.45 5.04 -29.93
N LYS A 490 -10.11 4.91 -31.21
CA LYS A 490 -9.81 3.63 -31.87
C LYS A 490 -8.32 3.32 -31.79
N ASP A 491 -7.98 2.07 -32.10
CA ASP A 491 -6.59 1.61 -32.20
C ASP A 491 -5.79 1.83 -30.90
N VAL A 492 -6.41 1.50 -29.78
CA VAL A 492 -5.82 1.58 -28.44
C VAL A 492 -4.95 0.35 -28.14
N PRO A 493 -3.97 0.46 -27.21
CA PRO A 493 -3.21 -0.68 -26.73
C PRO A 493 -4.14 -1.81 -26.25
N GLN A 494 -3.74 -3.03 -26.57
CA GLN A 494 -4.37 -4.24 -26.06
C GLN A 494 -3.37 -4.94 -25.16
N TRP A 495 -3.84 -5.48 -24.05
CA TRP A 495 -3.03 -6.19 -23.08
C TRP A 495 -3.61 -7.58 -22.85
N THR A 496 -2.73 -8.53 -22.56
CA THR A 496 -3.09 -9.93 -22.34
C THR A 496 -2.75 -10.37 -20.93
N PHE A 497 -3.53 -11.28 -20.40
CA PHE A 497 -3.20 -12.01 -19.17
C PHE A 497 -3.78 -13.42 -19.23
N ALA A 498 -3.19 -14.33 -18.47
CA ALA A 498 -3.73 -15.67 -18.25
C ALA A 498 -4.21 -15.81 -16.81
N ALA A 499 -5.31 -16.53 -16.63
CA ALA A 499 -5.84 -16.92 -15.34
C ALA A 499 -5.72 -18.45 -15.19
N PRO A 500 -4.52 -18.97 -14.88
CA PRO A 500 -4.28 -20.41 -14.82
C PRO A 500 -5.11 -21.05 -13.70
N ILE A 501 -5.48 -22.29 -13.88
CA ILE A 501 -6.08 -23.12 -12.85
C ILE A 501 -5.18 -24.32 -12.56
N ALA A 502 -5.09 -24.72 -11.31
CA ALA A 502 -4.41 -25.94 -10.93
C ALA A 502 -5.11 -27.17 -11.56
N GLU A 503 -4.34 -28.22 -11.83
CA GLU A 503 -4.86 -29.47 -12.37
C GLU A 503 -5.12 -30.47 -11.24
N ALA A 504 -6.30 -31.09 -11.25
CA ALA A 504 -6.62 -32.23 -10.40
C ALA A 504 -6.45 -33.53 -11.17
N ARG A 505 -5.86 -34.55 -10.55
CA ARG A 505 -5.57 -35.86 -11.13
C ARG A 505 -5.92 -36.97 -10.14
N GLU A 506 -5.96 -38.23 -10.61
CA GLU A 506 -6.07 -39.37 -9.73
C GLU A 506 -4.91 -39.42 -8.72
N GLY A 507 -5.22 -39.78 -7.47
CA GLY A 507 -4.27 -39.84 -6.36
C GLY A 507 -4.45 -38.68 -5.40
N MET A 508 -3.45 -38.48 -4.55
CA MET A 508 -3.41 -37.33 -3.62
C MET A 508 -3.09 -36.07 -4.39
N ASN A 509 -3.97 -35.10 -4.26
CA ASN A 509 -3.78 -33.75 -4.78
C ASN A 509 -3.51 -32.85 -3.57
N GLU A 510 -2.25 -32.41 -3.42
CA GLU A 510 -1.83 -31.54 -2.33
C GLU A 510 -2.57 -30.21 -2.39
N ALA A 511 -3.09 -29.76 -1.27
CA ALA A 511 -3.93 -28.56 -1.21
C ALA A 511 -3.18 -27.28 -1.64
N GLU A 512 -1.89 -27.20 -1.35
CA GLU A 512 -1.05 -26.06 -1.75
C GLU A 512 -0.81 -25.98 -3.25
N ALA A 513 -0.99 -27.09 -3.99
CA ALA A 513 -0.89 -27.10 -5.44
C ALA A 513 -2.16 -26.60 -6.14
N TRP A 514 -3.26 -26.48 -5.42
CA TRP A 514 -4.52 -25.98 -5.97
C TRP A 514 -4.52 -24.45 -6.04
N THR A 515 -5.25 -23.92 -7.01
CA THR A 515 -5.46 -22.48 -7.13
C THR A 515 -6.22 -21.97 -5.90
N ARG A 516 -5.57 -21.12 -5.12
CA ARG A 516 -6.12 -20.58 -3.88
C ARG A 516 -6.97 -19.35 -4.15
N GLY A 517 -8.14 -19.35 -3.59
CA GLY A 517 -9.03 -18.22 -3.54
C GLY A 517 -9.11 -17.59 -2.16
N LEU A 518 -10.08 -16.71 -2.00
CA LEU A 518 -10.37 -15.93 -0.79
C LEU A 518 -9.96 -16.65 0.49
N ARG A 519 -9.05 -16.01 1.28
CA ARG A 519 -8.68 -16.40 2.64
C ARG A 519 -8.15 -17.84 2.82
N ALA A 520 -7.74 -18.50 1.73
CA ALA A 520 -6.97 -19.73 1.80
C ALA A 520 -5.48 -19.43 1.66
N PHE A 521 -4.68 -19.81 2.64
CA PHE A 521 -3.22 -19.64 2.63
C PHE A 521 -2.53 -20.90 3.11
N VAL A 522 -1.29 -21.09 2.69
CA VAL A 522 -0.48 -22.23 3.11
C VAL A 522 0.15 -21.94 4.45
N GLU A 523 -0.14 -22.76 5.46
CA GLU A 523 0.63 -22.83 6.68
C GLU A 523 1.78 -23.82 6.54
N VAL A 524 2.99 -23.37 6.85
CA VAL A 524 4.14 -24.25 7.06
C VAL A 524 4.31 -24.36 8.55
N GLN A 525 3.88 -25.46 9.12
CA GLN A 525 4.03 -25.75 10.55
C GLN A 525 5.05 -26.86 10.78
N ASP A 526 5.56 -26.95 11.99
CA ASP A 526 6.45 -28.03 12.39
C ASP A 526 5.75 -29.36 12.12
N GLY A 527 6.27 -30.14 11.20
CA GLY A 527 5.65 -31.37 10.69
C GLY A 527 5.36 -32.44 11.76
N ALA A 528 5.88 -32.25 12.97
CA ALA A 528 5.57 -33.08 14.13
C ALA A 528 4.14 -32.86 14.63
N TRP A 529 3.55 -31.66 14.45
CA TRP A 529 2.21 -31.35 14.94
C TRP A 529 1.11 -31.88 14.03
N PHE A 530 1.15 -31.55 12.74
CA PHE A 530 0.05 -31.92 11.82
C PHE A 530 0.25 -33.27 11.12
N LYS A 531 1.46 -33.78 10.98
CA LYS A 531 1.80 -34.97 10.19
C LYS A 531 1.32 -34.89 8.74
N ALA A 532 1.21 -33.68 8.22
CA ALA A 532 0.77 -33.42 6.84
C ALA A 532 1.84 -33.82 5.83
N SER A 533 1.43 -34.18 4.62
CA SER A 533 2.33 -34.42 3.50
C SER A 533 3.10 -33.13 3.16
N GLY A 534 4.39 -33.23 2.92
CA GLY A 534 5.24 -32.07 2.69
C GLY A 534 5.37 -31.09 3.85
N ASN A 535 4.86 -31.42 5.05
CA ASN A 535 4.77 -30.54 6.22
C ASN A 535 3.99 -29.25 5.99
N ARG A 536 2.95 -29.30 5.15
CA ARG A 536 2.14 -28.14 4.78
C ARG A 536 0.66 -28.43 4.88
N VAL A 537 -0.10 -27.45 5.31
CA VAL A 537 -1.57 -27.46 5.26
C VAL A 537 -2.05 -26.13 4.68
N VAL A 538 -3.19 -26.15 3.99
CA VAL A 538 -3.89 -24.93 3.60
C VAL A 538 -4.95 -24.62 4.64
N SER A 539 -4.91 -23.44 5.20
CA SER A 539 -5.83 -22.96 6.21
C SER A 539 -6.81 -21.95 5.63
N GLY A 540 -8.07 -22.02 6.05
CA GLY A 540 -9.06 -20.96 5.90
C GLY A 540 -9.38 -20.41 7.27
N GLU A 541 -8.87 -19.21 7.59
CA GLU A 541 -9.15 -18.52 8.85
C GLU A 541 -10.13 -17.37 8.62
N ALA A 542 -10.83 -16.90 9.57
CA ALA A 542 -11.67 -15.70 9.55
C ALA A 542 -12.52 -15.45 8.27
N GLY A 543 -13.12 -16.48 7.67
CA GLY A 543 -14.06 -16.37 6.54
C GLY A 543 -13.89 -17.46 5.48
N VAL A 544 -14.58 -17.36 4.35
CA VAL A 544 -14.58 -18.41 3.31
C VAL A 544 -13.26 -18.44 2.58
N GLY A 545 -12.46 -19.49 2.77
CA GLY A 545 -11.32 -19.84 1.92
C GLY A 545 -11.76 -20.72 0.75
N THR A 546 -11.10 -20.64 -0.41
CA THR A 546 -11.39 -21.52 -1.55
C THR A 546 -10.13 -22.11 -2.16
N LEU A 547 -10.23 -23.39 -2.57
CA LEU A 547 -9.25 -24.10 -3.37
C LEU A 547 -9.93 -24.59 -4.64
N SER A 548 -9.30 -24.40 -5.80
CA SER A 548 -9.88 -24.78 -7.09
C SER A 548 -8.88 -25.50 -7.97
N ALA A 549 -9.34 -26.53 -8.68
CA ALA A 549 -8.56 -27.25 -9.67
C ALA A 549 -9.46 -27.78 -10.79
N GLU A 550 -8.90 -28.00 -11.98
CA GLU A 550 -9.58 -28.61 -13.11
C GLU A 550 -9.22 -30.10 -13.21
N TRP A 551 -10.22 -30.98 -13.34
CA TRP A 551 -10.00 -32.41 -13.56
C TRP A 551 -9.39 -32.67 -14.95
N ARG A 552 -8.21 -33.30 -14.99
CA ARG A 552 -7.47 -33.63 -16.22
C ARG A 552 -7.49 -35.12 -16.55
N GLY A 553 -8.09 -35.96 -15.71
CA GLY A 553 -8.38 -37.36 -16.05
C GLY A 553 -9.46 -37.46 -17.12
N GLY A 554 -9.67 -38.62 -17.66
CA GLY A 554 -10.76 -38.89 -18.59
C GLY A 554 -12.14 -38.86 -17.90
N ARG A 555 -13.18 -39.27 -18.62
CA ARG A 555 -14.50 -39.50 -18.03
C ARG A 555 -14.42 -40.72 -17.11
N VAL A 556 -14.63 -40.51 -15.83
CA VAL A 556 -14.49 -41.55 -14.79
C VAL A 556 -15.56 -41.40 -13.72
N LYS A 557 -15.79 -42.48 -12.97
CA LYS A 557 -16.43 -42.41 -11.67
C LYS A 557 -15.35 -42.44 -10.59
N ALA A 558 -15.35 -41.47 -9.69
CA ALA A 558 -14.27 -41.32 -8.71
C ALA A 558 -14.84 -41.12 -7.29
N ASP A 559 -14.16 -41.72 -6.33
CA ASP A 559 -14.35 -41.41 -4.92
C ASP A 559 -13.46 -40.21 -4.56
N ILE A 560 -14.06 -39.18 -3.94
CA ILE A 560 -13.33 -38.00 -3.46
C ILE A 560 -13.36 -37.98 -1.94
N SER A 561 -12.18 -37.85 -1.33
CA SER A 561 -12.00 -37.71 0.12
C SER A 561 -11.17 -36.48 0.41
N LEU A 562 -11.51 -35.79 1.49
CA LEU A 562 -10.75 -34.67 2.03
C LEU A 562 -9.81 -35.15 3.13
N ARG A 563 -8.53 -34.82 3.04
CA ARG A 563 -7.57 -35.02 4.11
C ARG A 563 -7.38 -33.70 4.84
N MET A 564 -7.79 -33.65 6.10
CA MET A 564 -7.83 -32.42 6.89
C MET A 564 -7.38 -32.67 8.33
N PHE A 565 -6.95 -31.61 8.99
CA PHE A 565 -6.67 -31.61 10.41
C PHE A 565 -7.92 -31.15 11.18
N ASP A 566 -8.42 -31.98 12.08
CA ASP A 566 -9.61 -31.73 12.90
C ASP A 566 -9.15 -31.33 14.30
N GLU A 567 -9.29 -30.05 14.65
CA GLU A 567 -8.85 -29.46 15.93
C GLU A 567 -9.87 -29.73 17.05
N SER A 568 -9.43 -29.54 18.30
CA SER A 568 -10.24 -29.87 19.49
C SER A 568 -11.10 -28.70 20.00
N ASP A 569 -11.12 -27.55 19.34
CA ASP A 569 -11.65 -26.31 19.91
C ASP A 569 -12.80 -25.64 19.13
N GLY A 570 -13.31 -26.26 18.04
CA GLY A 570 -14.37 -25.61 17.26
C GLY A 570 -15.09 -26.51 16.25
N LYS A 571 -15.53 -25.92 15.16
CA LYS A 571 -16.17 -26.61 14.03
C LYS A 571 -15.71 -25.98 12.71
N GLY A 572 -15.11 -26.80 11.85
CA GLY A 572 -14.80 -26.43 10.49
C GLY A 572 -15.86 -26.98 9.53
N ARG A 573 -16.25 -26.20 8.53
CA ARG A 573 -17.15 -26.68 7.47
C ARG A 573 -16.44 -26.63 6.13
N TYR A 574 -16.53 -27.73 5.38
CA TYR A 574 -15.94 -27.88 4.05
C TYR A 574 -17.06 -28.21 3.04
N ARG A 575 -17.06 -27.54 1.89
CA ARG A 575 -18.04 -27.76 0.81
C ARG A 575 -17.31 -28.04 -0.49
N LEU A 576 -17.63 -29.17 -1.09
CA LEU A 576 -17.15 -29.54 -2.43
C LEU A 576 -18.18 -29.14 -3.49
N TYR A 577 -17.71 -28.41 -4.50
CA TYR A 577 -18.48 -28.08 -5.69
C TYR A 577 -17.83 -28.73 -6.92
N ILE A 578 -18.64 -29.17 -7.87
CA ILE A 578 -18.24 -29.58 -9.21
C ILE A 578 -19.02 -28.71 -10.20
N ASN A 579 -18.34 -28.00 -11.07
CA ASN A 579 -18.94 -27.05 -12.02
C ASN A 579 -19.88 -26.02 -11.34
N ASN A 580 -19.48 -25.51 -10.19
CA ASN A 580 -20.27 -24.61 -9.33
C ASN A 580 -21.55 -25.20 -8.72
N VAL A 581 -21.79 -26.51 -8.84
CA VAL A 581 -22.89 -27.19 -8.19
C VAL A 581 -22.39 -27.83 -6.89
N LEU A 582 -22.99 -27.49 -5.75
CA LEU A 582 -22.68 -28.09 -4.45
C LEU A 582 -22.94 -29.60 -4.49
N GLN A 583 -21.91 -30.38 -4.22
CA GLN A 583 -21.96 -31.83 -4.23
C GLN A 583 -21.98 -32.43 -2.83
N SER A 584 -21.18 -31.85 -1.92
CA SER A 584 -21.01 -32.38 -0.57
C SER A 584 -20.73 -31.28 0.43
N THR A 585 -21.16 -31.49 1.67
CA THR A 585 -20.81 -30.66 2.83
C THR A 585 -20.31 -31.58 3.94
N LEU A 586 -19.11 -31.31 4.43
CA LEU A 586 -18.52 -31.97 5.58
C LEU A 586 -18.48 -30.98 6.74
N ILE A 587 -18.82 -31.41 7.93
CA ILE A 587 -18.64 -30.68 9.18
C ILE A 587 -17.57 -31.44 9.98
N ALA A 588 -16.46 -30.80 10.26
CA ALA A 588 -15.45 -31.31 11.15
C ALA A 588 -15.85 -30.96 12.59
N ASP A 589 -16.27 -31.92 13.36
CA ASP A 589 -16.70 -31.75 14.75
C ASP A 589 -16.30 -32.94 15.64
N ALA A 590 -15.42 -33.80 15.14
CA ALA A 590 -14.94 -34.95 15.87
C ALA A 590 -13.91 -34.61 16.95
N ASN A 591 -13.27 -33.42 16.85
CA ASN A 591 -12.31 -32.87 17.82
C ASN A 591 -11.20 -33.87 18.17
N THR A 592 -10.53 -34.38 17.14
CA THR A 592 -9.56 -35.47 17.29
C THR A 592 -8.12 -35.03 17.45
N ASP A 593 -7.79 -33.76 17.21
CA ASP A 593 -6.42 -33.23 17.10
C ASP A 593 -5.53 -34.11 16.20
N ALA A 594 -6.09 -34.54 15.09
CA ALA A 594 -5.41 -35.45 14.18
C ALA A 594 -5.73 -35.16 12.70
N LEU A 595 -4.79 -35.53 11.84
CA LEU A 595 -5.01 -35.53 10.39
C LEU A 595 -5.84 -36.75 10.01
N VAL A 596 -7.03 -36.52 9.48
CA VAL A 596 -8.02 -37.57 9.13
C VAL A 596 -8.46 -37.45 7.68
N ASN A 597 -8.85 -38.59 7.08
CA ASN A 597 -9.46 -38.65 5.76
C ASN A 597 -10.96 -38.77 5.89
N HIS A 598 -11.70 -37.81 5.35
CA HIS A 598 -13.15 -37.81 5.32
C HIS A 598 -13.67 -38.01 3.91
N PRO A 599 -14.51 -39.03 3.66
CA PRO A 599 -15.13 -39.22 2.36
C PRO A 599 -16.12 -38.07 2.08
N LEU A 600 -15.98 -37.46 0.92
CA LEU A 600 -16.93 -36.45 0.42
C LEU A 600 -18.01 -37.09 -0.46
N GLY A 601 -17.71 -38.21 -1.09
CA GLY A 601 -18.67 -38.98 -1.92
C GLY A 601 -18.06 -39.57 -3.18
N THR A 602 -18.94 -40.15 -4.00
CA THR A 602 -18.59 -40.73 -5.32
C THR A 602 -19.25 -39.89 -6.41
N PHE A 603 -18.47 -39.42 -7.36
CA PHE A 603 -18.90 -38.47 -8.39
C PHE A 603 -18.49 -38.93 -9.78
N ASP A 604 -19.28 -38.56 -10.79
CA ASP A 604 -18.91 -38.71 -12.19
C ASP A 604 -18.11 -37.46 -12.58
N LEU A 605 -16.88 -37.65 -13.03
CA LEU A 605 -15.96 -36.57 -13.49
C LEU A 605 -15.70 -36.70 -14.98
N ASN A 606 -15.68 -35.57 -15.68
CA ASN A 606 -15.30 -35.46 -17.08
C ASN A 606 -14.07 -34.54 -17.19
N THR A 607 -13.24 -34.76 -18.17
CA THR A 607 -12.13 -33.84 -18.46
C THR A 607 -12.64 -32.39 -18.57
N GLY A 608 -12.04 -31.48 -17.81
CA GLY A 608 -12.41 -30.07 -17.77
C GLY A 608 -13.40 -29.71 -16.65
N ASP A 609 -13.89 -30.68 -15.87
CA ASP A 609 -14.75 -30.39 -14.72
C ASP A 609 -13.97 -29.55 -13.68
N GLN A 610 -14.61 -28.49 -13.21
CA GLN A 610 -14.06 -27.58 -12.22
C GLN A 610 -14.38 -28.08 -10.81
N LEU A 611 -13.37 -28.46 -10.06
CA LEU A 611 -13.48 -28.85 -8.66
C LEU A 611 -13.17 -27.62 -7.78
N ARG A 612 -14.04 -27.33 -6.80
CA ARG A 612 -13.82 -26.24 -5.85
C ARG A 612 -14.17 -26.69 -4.45
N LEU A 613 -13.24 -26.53 -3.53
CA LEU A 613 -13.44 -26.75 -2.11
C LEU A 613 -13.55 -25.39 -1.41
N GLU A 614 -14.62 -25.19 -0.64
CA GLU A 614 -14.77 -24.06 0.28
C GLU A 614 -14.40 -24.49 1.69
N LEU A 615 -13.64 -23.65 2.38
CA LEU A 615 -13.23 -23.78 3.77
C LEU A 615 -13.94 -22.69 4.56
N LEU A 616 -14.81 -23.07 5.49
CA LEU A 616 -15.61 -22.16 6.30
C LEU A 616 -15.33 -22.41 7.79
N PRO A 617 -14.40 -21.65 8.41
CA PRO A 617 -14.15 -21.77 9.83
C PRO A 617 -15.34 -21.29 10.65
N GLU A 618 -15.70 -22.04 11.68
CA GLU A 618 -16.80 -21.73 12.60
C GLU A 618 -16.36 -21.97 14.06
N GLY A 619 -16.78 -21.09 14.96
CA GLY A 619 -16.61 -21.29 16.39
C GLY A 619 -15.17 -21.21 16.93
N GLY A 620 -14.26 -20.56 16.20
CA GLY A 620 -12.85 -20.39 16.62
C GLY A 620 -11.89 -21.40 15.99
N GLU A 621 -12.41 -22.44 15.32
CA GLU A 621 -11.60 -23.44 14.63
C GLU A 621 -11.20 -22.97 13.23
N GLY A 622 -9.91 -23.09 12.90
CA GLY A 622 -9.40 -22.92 11.54
C GLY A 622 -9.70 -24.15 10.68
N CYS A 623 -10.20 -23.96 9.44
CA CYS A 623 -10.31 -25.05 8.48
C CYS A 623 -8.93 -25.36 7.88
N ARG A 624 -8.31 -26.49 8.23
CA ARG A 624 -6.98 -26.88 7.73
C ARG A 624 -7.08 -28.15 6.91
N THR A 625 -6.55 -28.11 5.68
CA THR A 625 -6.54 -29.26 4.77
C THR A 625 -5.15 -29.53 4.22
N ASP A 626 -4.76 -30.79 4.23
CA ASP A 626 -3.55 -31.32 3.62
C ASP A 626 -3.75 -31.56 2.11
N GLY A 627 -4.90 -32.08 1.72
CA GLY A 627 -5.17 -32.35 0.31
C GLY A 627 -6.49 -33.03 0.03
N ILE A 628 -6.70 -33.31 -1.25
CA ILE A 628 -7.90 -34.01 -1.75
C ILE A 628 -7.44 -35.29 -2.44
N LEU A 629 -7.89 -36.43 -1.93
CA LEU A 629 -7.65 -37.75 -2.53
C LEU A 629 -8.76 -38.08 -3.52
N ILE A 630 -8.38 -38.33 -4.78
CA ILE A 630 -9.29 -38.75 -5.85
C ILE A 630 -8.90 -40.18 -6.26
N THR A 631 -9.81 -41.12 -6.08
CA THR A 631 -9.60 -42.53 -6.44
C THR A 631 -10.59 -42.91 -7.52
N VAL A 632 -10.10 -43.29 -8.68
CA VAL A 632 -10.91 -43.75 -9.82
C VAL A 632 -11.39 -45.16 -9.55
N ARG A 633 -12.71 -45.41 -9.78
CA ARG A 633 -13.33 -46.69 -9.65
C ARG A 633 -13.27 -47.52 -10.93
#